data_75d18110145868316f5d86a0c94503cb
#
_entry.id   75d18110145868316f5d86a0c94503cb
#
_cell.length_a   1.000
_cell.length_b   1.000
_cell.length_c   1.000
_cell.angle_alpha   90.00
_cell.angle_beta   90.00
_cell.angle_gamma   90.00
#
_symmetry.space_group_name_H-M   'P 1'
#
loop_
_entity.id
_entity.type
_entity.pdbx_description
1 polymer ?
#
loop_
_entity_poly.entity_id
_entity_poly.type
_entity_poly.pdbx_seq_one_letter_code
_entity_poly.pdbx_strand_id
1 'polypeptide(L)'
;MNLSTVFPGASPKALRKTAVLALILALAAHGFCFFNLTYSGESVMLNAAKGSASQIASGAFLMPLYWRVRGAISAPLWVGLLSSCYLSLTVVLLCGLLGLASPYLIAMLAGSVVLSPSVLSIFAGSIHTADAAFLAFLLASCAAVFCLRVRAGTLLGALLLAAAQALDRSSLSFFLGVTAICLIQSLLKADESARALVGRVLRILLCAALGMAVYLGGFMLFLHRAGLDREAALQVPAGKTVVGAWLYPLALLFKPLTIYAHVGMVLHALLIALGAFALLRLLPKMKGRV
;
A
#
# COMPACT_ATOMS: atom_id res chain seq x y z
N MET A 1 -4.99 11.50 -21.87
CA MET A 1 -3.80 11.47 -20.99
C MET A 1 -2.74 10.61 -21.69
N ASN A 2 -1.60 11.19 -22.09
CA ASN A 2 -0.59 10.44 -22.85
C ASN A 2 0.25 9.62 -21.87
N LEU A 3 0.46 8.32 -22.09
CA LEU A 3 1.23 7.44 -21.19
C LEU A 3 2.65 7.96 -20.96
N SER A 4 3.25 8.60 -21.95
CA SER A 4 4.59 9.19 -21.87
C SER A 4 4.68 10.38 -20.89
N THR A 5 3.57 11.09 -20.63
CA THR A 5 3.54 12.18 -19.65
C THR A 5 3.46 11.66 -18.21
N VAL A 6 2.85 10.48 -18.03
CA VAL A 6 2.68 9.84 -16.71
C VAL A 6 3.92 9.02 -16.34
N PHE A 7 4.51 8.35 -17.31
CA PHE A 7 5.69 7.49 -17.15
C PHE A 7 6.81 7.92 -18.12
N PRO A 8 7.52 9.01 -17.82
CA PRO A 8 8.61 9.48 -18.67
C PRO A 8 9.71 8.41 -18.76
N GLY A 9 10.06 8.02 -19.98
CA GLY A 9 11.10 7.02 -20.24
C GLY A 9 10.64 5.56 -20.27
N ALA A 10 9.39 5.25 -19.91
CA ALA A 10 8.88 3.88 -19.99
C ALA A 10 8.19 3.63 -21.35
N SER A 11 8.73 2.71 -22.13
CA SER A 11 8.06 2.26 -23.35
C SER A 11 6.90 1.30 -23.00
N PRO A 12 5.80 1.28 -23.76
CA PRO A 12 4.70 0.31 -23.57
C PRO A 12 5.20 -1.14 -23.56
N LYS A 13 6.24 -1.43 -24.36
CA LYS A 13 6.88 -2.74 -24.44
C LYS A 13 7.60 -3.09 -23.13
N ALA A 14 8.26 -2.12 -22.49
CA ALA A 14 8.91 -2.31 -21.19
C ALA A 14 7.88 -2.55 -20.07
N LEU A 15 6.81 -1.77 -20.03
CA LEU A 15 5.72 -1.94 -19.07
C LEU A 15 5.07 -3.33 -19.17
N ARG A 16 4.81 -3.79 -20.41
CA ARG A 16 4.29 -5.15 -20.64
C ARG A 16 5.25 -6.24 -20.17
N LYS A 17 6.56 -6.11 -20.46
CA LYS A 17 7.56 -7.07 -19.94
C LYS A 17 7.62 -7.09 -18.43
N THR A 18 7.54 -5.93 -17.77
CA THR A 18 7.48 -5.81 -16.31
C THR A 18 6.25 -6.51 -15.74
N ALA A 19 5.08 -6.32 -16.35
CA ALA A 19 3.85 -6.98 -15.91
C ALA A 19 3.97 -8.50 -16.01
N VAL A 20 4.45 -9.01 -17.14
CA VAL A 20 4.64 -10.47 -17.36
C VAL A 20 5.65 -11.04 -16.36
N LEU A 21 6.79 -10.36 -16.14
CA LEU A 21 7.81 -10.79 -15.19
C LEU A 21 7.23 -10.86 -13.77
N ALA A 22 6.55 -9.81 -13.32
CA ALA A 22 5.96 -9.76 -11.99
C ALA A 22 4.87 -10.83 -11.82
N LEU A 23 4.06 -11.08 -12.85
CA LEU A 23 3.04 -12.13 -12.84
C LEU A 23 3.67 -13.53 -12.74
N ILE A 24 4.71 -13.82 -13.52
CA ILE A 24 5.43 -15.10 -13.44
C ILE A 24 6.03 -15.29 -12.05
N LEU A 25 6.67 -14.26 -11.50
CA LEU A 25 7.23 -14.33 -10.14
C LEU A 25 6.16 -14.55 -9.09
N ALA A 26 5.01 -13.87 -9.18
CA ALA A 26 3.89 -14.05 -8.25
C ALA A 26 3.31 -15.47 -8.33
N LEU A 27 3.11 -16.01 -9.52
CA LEU A 27 2.62 -17.37 -9.72
C LEU A 27 3.63 -18.42 -9.24
N ALA A 28 4.91 -18.22 -9.51
CA ALA A 28 5.97 -19.14 -9.07
C ALA A 28 6.12 -19.15 -7.55
N ALA A 29 6.06 -17.97 -6.91
CA ALA A 29 6.25 -17.85 -5.46
C ALA A 29 5.02 -18.29 -4.65
N HIS A 30 3.82 -18.01 -5.13
CA HIS A 30 2.59 -18.16 -4.36
C HIS A 30 1.60 -19.17 -4.96
N GLY A 31 1.88 -19.71 -6.15
CA GLY A 31 0.99 -20.66 -6.84
C GLY A 31 0.62 -21.88 -6.00
N PHE A 32 1.53 -22.36 -5.14
CA PHE A 32 1.21 -23.45 -4.21
C PHE A 32 -0.02 -23.13 -3.34
N CYS A 33 -0.14 -21.91 -2.84
CA CYS A 33 -1.28 -21.48 -2.02
C CYS A 33 -2.60 -21.43 -2.82
N PHE A 34 -2.54 -21.33 -4.17
CA PHE A 34 -3.73 -21.25 -5.01
C PHE A 34 -4.36 -22.62 -5.28
N PHE A 35 -3.54 -23.67 -5.31
CA PHE A 35 -3.98 -25.03 -5.55
C PHE A 35 -4.23 -25.83 -4.26
N ASN A 36 -3.61 -25.40 -3.16
CA ASN A 36 -3.73 -26.07 -1.88
C ASN A 36 -4.59 -25.21 -0.95
N LEU A 37 -5.73 -25.77 -0.51
CA LEU A 37 -6.65 -25.14 0.41
C LEU A 37 -6.00 -25.02 1.80
N THR A 38 -5.20 -23.99 2.00
CA THR A 38 -4.70 -23.62 3.32
C THR A 38 -5.75 -22.74 4.00
N TYR A 39 -6.62 -23.36 4.79
CA TYR A 39 -7.56 -22.63 5.63
C TYR A 39 -6.82 -22.06 6.84
N SER A 40 -6.71 -20.74 6.93
CA SER A 40 -6.41 -20.09 8.20
C SER A 40 -7.68 -20.04 9.06
N GLY A 41 -7.53 -19.95 10.37
CA GLY A 41 -8.68 -19.76 11.28
C GLY A 41 -9.51 -18.54 10.90
N GLU A 42 -8.90 -17.50 10.35
CA GLU A 42 -9.56 -16.29 9.86
C GLU A 42 -10.42 -16.55 8.61
N SER A 43 -9.95 -17.40 7.69
CA SER A 43 -10.72 -17.82 6.50
C SER A 43 -11.99 -18.60 6.88
N VAL A 44 -11.91 -19.45 7.91
CA VAL A 44 -13.06 -20.19 8.43
C VAL A 44 -14.06 -19.24 9.10
N MET A 45 -13.58 -18.30 9.90
CA MET A 45 -14.41 -17.26 10.56
C MET A 45 -15.12 -16.36 9.55
N LEU A 46 -14.45 -15.93 8.48
CA LEU A 46 -15.03 -15.10 7.44
C LEU A 46 -16.16 -15.82 6.68
N ASN A 47 -16.00 -17.10 6.41
CA ASN A 47 -17.05 -17.90 5.77
C ASN A 47 -18.23 -18.18 6.73
N ALA A 48 -17.98 -18.38 8.02
CA ALA A 48 -19.01 -18.67 9.00
C ALA A 48 -19.85 -17.43 9.38
N ALA A 49 -19.24 -16.25 9.41
CA ALA A 49 -19.86 -15.03 9.97
C ALA A 49 -20.77 -14.27 9.00
N LYS A 50 -21.04 -14.73 7.76
CA LYS A 50 -21.77 -13.96 6.73
C LYS A 50 -21.36 -12.45 6.69
N GLY A 51 -20.21 -12.22 6.95
CA GLY A 51 -19.09 -11.28 7.05
C GLY A 51 -19.26 -9.81 6.76
N SER A 52 -20.42 -9.27 6.37
CA SER A 52 -20.48 -7.83 6.05
C SER A 52 -20.31 -6.92 7.26
N ALA A 53 -20.88 -7.29 8.39
CA ALA A 53 -20.83 -6.47 9.61
C ALA A 53 -19.40 -6.40 10.19
N SER A 54 -18.70 -7.54 10.28
CA SER A 54 -17.32 -7.58 10.79
C SER A 54 -16.35 -6.81 9.89
N GLN A 55 -16.51 -6.87 8.58
CA GLN A 55 -15.69 -6.13 7.62
C GLN A 55 -15.95 -4.62 7.73
N ILE A 56 -17.22 -4.20 7.86
CA ILE A 56 -17.56 -2.80 8.10
C ILE A 56 -16.97 -2.34 9.42
N ALA A 57 -17.13 -3.11 10.51
CA ALA A 57 -16.57 -2.79 11.81
C ALA A 57 -15.04 -2.67 11.79
N SER A 58 -14.36 -3.54 11.03
CA SER A 58 -12.90 -3.45 10.85
C SER A 58 -12.43 -2.28 9.97
N GLY A 59 -13.36 -1.53 9.35
CA GLY A 59 -13.09 -0.39 8.47
C GLY A 59 -12.91 -0.74 7.00
N ALA A 60 -13.01 -2.01 6.63
CA ALA A 60 -12.99 -2.46 5.24
C ALA A 60 -14.40 -2.44 4.63
N PHE A 61 -15.09 -1.30 4.72
CA PHE A 61 -16.52 -1.19 4.40
C PHE A 61 -16.85 -1.34 2.90
N LEU A 62 -15.89 -1.22 1.99
CA LEU A 62 -16.07 -1.54 0.57
C LEU A 62 -15.82 -3.02 0.26
N MET A 63 -15.27 -3.81 1.17
CA MET A 63 -15.02 -5.22 0.98
C MET A 63 -16.30 -6.01 0.60
N PRO A 64 -17.46 -5.85 1.29
CA PRO A 64 -18.68 -6.54 0.93
C PRO A 64 -19.18 -6.18 -0.48
N LEU A 65 -19.01 -4.92 -0.90
CA LEU A 65 -19.35 -4.48 -2.25
C LEU A 65 -18.43 -5.10 -3.29
N TYR A 66 -17.12 -5.11 -3.02
CA TYR A 66 -16.12 -5.75 -3.88
C TYR A 66 -16.43 -7.24 -4.08
N TRP A 67 -16.78 -7.97 -3.02
CA TRP A 67 -17.14 -9.38 -3.12
C TRP A 67 -18.37 -9.62 -4.00
N ARG A 68 -19.38 -8.75 -3.92
CA ARG A 68 -20.53 -8.83 -4.83
C ARG A 68 -20.13 -8.65 -6.28
N VAL A 69 -19.27 -7.67 -6.58
CA VAL A 69 -18.74 -7.42 -7.94
C VAL A 69 -17.92 -8.60 -8.43
N ARG A 70 -17.11 -9.20 -7.56
CA ARG A 70 -16.33 -10.41 -7.87
C ARG A 70 -17.19 -11.66 -8.10
N GLY A 71 -18.50 -11.62 -7.82
CA GLY A 71 -19.42 -12.73 -7.98
C GLY A 71 -19.52 -13.65 -6.75
N ALA A 72 -19.05 -13.21 -5.58
CA ALA A 72 -19.06 -13.96 -4.31
C ALA A 72 -18.36 -15.33 -4.37
N ILE A 73 -17.56 -15.58 -5.40
CA ILE A 73 -16.81 -16.83 -5.59
C ILE A 73 -15.56 -16.77 -4.72
N SER A 74 -15.40 -17.71 -3.80
CA SER A 74 -14.23 -17.81 -2.90
C SER A 74 -13.26 -18.91 -3.33
N ALA A 75 -13.16 -19.22 -4.63
CA ALA A 75 -12.21 -20.20 -5.13
C ALA A 75 -10.77 -19.67 -5.00
N PRO A 76 -9.88 -20.34 -4.23
CA PRO A 76 -8.52 -19.85 -3.99
C PRO A 76 -7.73 -19.61 -5.26
N LEU A 77 -7.89 -20.46 -6.27
CA LEU A 77 -7.25 -20.30 -7.57
C LEU A 77 -7.66 -18.99 -8.24
N TRP A 78 -8.97 -18.68 -8.27
CA TRP A 78 -9.47 -17.45 -8.89
C TRP A 78 -9.00 -16.21 -8.14
N VAL A 79 -9.09 -16.23 -6.82
CA VAL A 79 -8.62 -15.15 -5.96
C VAL A 79 -7.10 -14.96 -6.11
N GLY A 80 -6.34 -16.05 -6.13
CA GLY A 80 -4.89 -16.02 -6.33
C GLY A 80 -4.47 -15.43 -7.68
N LEU A 81 -5.18 -15.78 -8.76
CA LEU A 81 -4.93 -15.21 -10.08
C LEU A 81 -5.23 -13.70 -10.12
N LEU A 82 -6.37 -13.27 -9.59
CA LEU A 82 -6.72 -11.85 -9.49
C LEU A 82 -5.69 -11.08 -8.65
N SER A 83 -5.31 -11.63 -7.50
CA SER A 83 -4.27 -11.08 -6.62
C SER A 83 -2.96 -10.88 -7.36
N SER A 84 -2.51 -11.91 -8.11
CA SER A 84 -1.28 -11.86 -8.89
C SER A 84 -1.35 -10.81 -10.01
N CYS A 85 -2.51 -10.64 -10.65
CA CYS A 85 -2.73 -9.59 -11.63
C CYS A 85 -2.63 -8.19 -11.01
N TYR A 86 -3.32 -7.93 -9.89
CA TYR A 86 -3.27 -6.65 -9.19
C TYR A 86 -1.88 -6.32 -8.67
N LEU A 87 -1.18 -7.31 -8.11
CA LEU A 87 0.20 -7.18 -7.66
C LEU A 87 1.14 -6.85 -8.82
N SER A 88 0.98 -7.51 -9.96
CA SER A 88 1.78 -7.25 -11.16
C SER A 88 1.56 -5.83 -11.69
N LEU A 89 0.31 -5.35 -11.74
CA LEU A 89 -0.01 -3.98 -12.12
C LEU A 89 0.57 -2.97 -11.13
N THR A 90 0.54 -3.27 -9.82
CA THR A 90 1.18 -2.47 -8.78
C THR A 90 2.68 -2.33 -9.05
N VAL A 91 3.39 -3.43 -9.34
CA VAL A 91 4.82 -3.39 -9.69
C VAL A 91 5.07 -2.53 -10.93
N VAL A 92 4.23 -2.63 -11.96
CA VAL A 92 4.33 -1.78 -13.17
C VAL A 92 4.24 -0.29 -12.81
N LEU A 93 3.24 0.08 -11.97
CA LEU A 93 3.08 1.46 -11.52
C LEU A 93 4.28 1.96 -10.71
N LEU A 94 4.82 1.12 -9.83
CA LEU A 94 6.01 1.44 -9.03
C LEU A 94 7.24 1.63 -9.92
N CYS A 95 7.48 0.74 -10.89
CA CYS A 95 8.57 0.88 -11.86
C CYS A 95 8.45 2.19 -12.65
N GLY A 96 7.24 2.54 -13.07
CA GLY A 96 6.96 3.78 -13.79
C GLY A 96 7.16 5.02 -12.92
N LEU A 97 6.68 5.00 -11.66
CA LEU A 97 6.88 6.10 -10.69
C LEU A 97 8.35 6.35 -10.41
N LEU A 98 9.13 5.28 -10.21
CA LEU A 98 10.55 5.35 -9.92
C LEU A 98 11.40 5.58 -11.18
N GLY A 99 10.81 5.55 -12.38
CA GLY A 99 11.51 5.75 -13.65
C GLY A 99 12.58 4.70 -13.90
N LEU A 100 12.34 3.43 -13.51
CA LEU A 100 13.30 2.35 -13.69
C LEU A 100 13.33 1.90 -15.15
N ALA A 101 14.49 2.00 -15.77
CA ALA A 101 14.73 1.56 -17.15
C ALA A 101 15.56 0.28 -17.23
N SER A 102 16.41 0.03 -16.24
CA SER A 102 17.29 -1.15 -16.20
C SER A 102 16.47 -2.42 -15.91
N PRO A 103 16.60 -3.48 -16.73
CA PRO A 103 15.90 -4.75 -16.49
C PRO A 103 16.28 -5.40 -15.15
N TYR A 104 17.51 -5.22 -14.69
CA TYR A 104 17.96 -5.70 -13.37
C TYR A 104 17.23 -5.00 -12.23
N LEU A 105 17.11 -3.66 -12.27
CA LEU A 105 16.41 -2.90 -11.24
C LEU A 105 14.91 -3.24 -11.24
N ILE A 106 14.33 -3.44 -12.41
CA ILE A 106 12.94 -3.89 -12.54
C ILE A 106 12.75 -5.27 -11.91
N ALA A 107 13.65 -6.21 -12.21
CA ALA A 107 13.59 -7.56 -11.64
C ALA A 107 13.80 -7.55 -10.11
N MET A 108 14.75 -6.76 -9.62
CA MET A 108 14.97 -6.57 -8.17
C MET A 108 13.74 -5.98 -7.48
N LEU A 109 13.12 -4.93 -8.03
CA LEU A 109 11.91 -4.35 -7.46
C LEU A 109 10.76 -5.35 -7.49
N ALA A 110 10.54 -6.02 -8.63
CA ALA A 110 9.50 -7.04 -8.76
C ALA A 110 9.69 -8.17 -7.74
N GLY A 111 10.91 -8.70 -7.62
CA GLY A 111 11.25 -9.72 -6.63
C GLY A 111 11.04 -9.21 -5.20
N SER A 112 11.54 -8.01 -4.86
CA SER A 112 11.39 -7.43 -3.53
C SER A 112 9.93 -7.21 -3.13
N VAL A 113 9.07 -6.79 -4.06
CA VAL A 113 7.63 -6.60 -3.80
C VAL A 113 6.93 -7.93 -3.67
N VAL A 114 7.11 -8.84 -4.65
CA VAL A 114 6.42 -10.13 -4.71
C VAL A 114 6.82 -11.05 -3.56
N LEU A 115 8.11 -11.06 -3.19
CA LEU A 115 8.64 -11.91 -2.12
C LEU A 115 8.66 -11.21 -0.75
N SER A 116 8.07 -10.01 -0.64
CA SER A 116 8.03 -9.31 0.64
C SER A 116 7.27 -10.12 1.69
N PRO A 117 7.70 -10.06 2.96
CA PRO A 117 7.00 -10.74 4.06
C PRO A 117 5.53 -10.35 4.17
N SER A 118 5.19 -9.09 3.83
CA SER A 118 3.81 -8.60 3.83
C SER A 118 2.96 -9.31 2.78
N VAL A 119 3.45 -9.46 1.55
CA VAL A 119 2.76 -10.19 0.48
C VAL A 119 2.62 -11.67 0.84
N LEU A 120 3.69 -12.28 1.37
CA LEU A 120 3.66 -13.66 1.84
C LEU A 120 2.62 -13.86 2.94
N SER A 121 2.55 -12.95 3.93
CA SER A 121 1.59 -13.04 5.03
C SER A 121 0.14 -12.90 4.56
N ILE A 122 -0.14 -12.08 3.55
CA ILE A 122 -1.47 -11.95 2.96
C ILE A 122 -1.90 -13.26 2.30
N PHE A 123 -1.03 -13.87 1.47
CA PHE A 123 -1.35 -15.15 0.82
C PHE A 123 -1.46 -16.33 1.80
N ALA A 124 -0.60 -16.36 2.82
CA ALA A 124 -0.62 -17.43 3.82
C ALA A 124 -1.76 -17.28 4.85
N GLY A 125 -2.09 -16.02 5.21
CA GLY A 125 -3.06 -15.74 6.26
C GLY A 125 -4.51 -15.70 5.78
N SER A 126 -4.77 -15.06 4.65
CA SER A 126 -6.13 -14.72 4.21
C SER A 126 -6.27 -14.74 2.69
N ILE A 127 -6.05 -15.90 2.08
CA ILE A 127 -6.12 -16.02 0.62
C ILE A 127 -7.47 -15.55 0.06
N HIS A 128 -8.57 -15.73 0.78
CA HIS A 128 -9.92 -15.33 0.33
C HIS A 128 -10.15 -13.83 0.24
N THR A 129 -9.30 -13.03 0.88
CA THR A 129 -9.34 -11.55 0.87
C THR A 129 -8.12 -10.94 0.20
N ALA A 130 -7.18 -11.76 -0.25
CA ALA A 130 -5.91 -11.32 -0.81
C ALA A 130 -6.09 -10.40 -2.03
N ASP A 131 -7.03 -10.72 -2.90
CA ASP A 131 -7.34 -9.91 -4.09
C ASP A 131 -7.82 -8.50 -3.74
N ALA A 132 -8.61 -8.34 -2.68
CA ALA A 132 -9.04 -7.02 -2.22
C ALA A 132 -7.87 -6.22 -1.63
N ALA A 133 -6.97 -6.85 -0.87
CA ALA A 133 -5.76 -6.21 -0.34
C ALA A 133 -4.83 -5.75 -1.48
N PHE A 134 -4.60 -6.59 -2.50
CA PHE A 134 -3.77 -6.21 -3.64
C PHE A 134 -4.45 -5.18 -4.55
N LEU A 135 -5.79 -5.21 -4.67
CA LEU A 135 -6.53 -4.13 -5.32
C LEU A 135 -6.34 -2.81 -4.55
N ALA A 136 -6.36 -2.84 -3.21
CA ALA A 136 -6.09 -1.66 -2.40
C ALA A 136 -4.67 -1.09 -2.65
N PHE A 137 -3.64 -1.95 -2.75
CA PHE A 137 -2.29 -1.50 -3.10
C PHE A 137 -2.19 -0.95 -4.52
N LEU A 138 -2.92 -1.54 -5.47
CA LEU A 138 -3.02 -1.02 -6.84
C LEU A 138 -3.67 0.38 -6.84
N LEU A 139 -4.80 0.57 -6.15
CA LEU A 139 -5.47 1.85 -6.03
C LEU A 139 -4.59 2.90 -5.32
N ALA A 140 -3.86 2.51 -4.27
CA ALA A 140 -2.90 3.38 -3.59
C ALA A 140 -1.73 3.77 -4.50
N SER A 141 -1.25 2.86 -5.35
CA SER A 141 -0.24 3.17 -6.38
C SER A 141 -0.77 4.13 -7.43
N CYS A 142 -2.02 3.93 -7.89
CA CYS A 142 -2.69 4.88 -8.78
C CYS A 142 -2.83 6.25 -8.09
N ALA A 143 -3.22 6.30 -6.82
CA ALA A 143 -3.30 7.54 -6.05
C ALA A 143 -1.94 8.27 -6.02
N ALA A 144 -0.84 7.55 -5.81
CA ALA A 144 0.51 8.11 -5.85
C ALA A 144 0.85 8.68 -7.24
N VAL A 145 0.50 7.95 -8.32
CA VAL A 145 0.69 8.42 -9.71
C VAL A 145 -0.09 9.72 -9.94
N PHE A 146 -1.37 9.76 -9.60
CA PHE A 146 -2.19 10.96 -9.78
C PHE A 146 -1.67 12.12 -8.94
N CYS A 147 -1.33 11.86 -7.68
CA CYS A 147 -0.79 12.88 -6.78
C CYS A 147 0.53 13.48 -7.27
N LEU A 148 1.46 12.64 -7.76
CA LEU A 148 2.82 13.08 -8.09
C LEU A 148 2.99 13.53 -9.55
N ARG A 149 2.24 12.95 -10.49
CA ARG A 149 2.46 13.14 -11.94
C ARG A 149 1.38 13.96 -12.63
N VAL A 150 0.18 14.06 -12.07
CA VAL A 150 -0.93 14.80 -12.69
C VAL A 150 -1.15 16.12 -11.95
N ARG A 151 -1.12 17.24 -12.69
CA ARG A 151 -1.16 18.60 -12.09
C ARG A 151 -2.38 18.87 -11.22
N ALA A 152 -3.56 18.40 -11.65
CA ALA A 152 -4.83 18.49 -10.91
C ALA A 152 -5.24 17.15 -10.27
N GLY A 153 -4.32 16.19 -10.16
CA GLY A 153 -4.62 14.81 -9.77
C GLY A 153 -4.80 14.60 -8.26
N THR A 154 -4.58 15.61 -7.42
CA THR A 154 -4.64 15.46 -5.97
C THR A 154 -6.01 14.99 -5.48
N LEU A 155 -7.10 15.55 -6.02
CA LEU A 155 -8.45 15.15 -5.63
C LEU A 155 -8.76 13.71 -6.06
N LEU A 156 -8.45 13.36 -7.31
CA LEU A 156 -8.64 11.99 -7.79
C LEU A 156 -7.75 11.01 -7.03
N GLY A 157 -6.51 11.39 -6.73
CA GLY A 157 -5.61 10.63 -5.87
C GLY A 157 -6.20 10.40 -4.48
N ALA A 158 -6.77 11.43 -3.87
CA ALA A 158 -7.43 11.33 -2.57
C ALA A 158 -8.65 10.37 -2.59
N LEU A 159 -9.48 10.43 -3.64
CA LEU A 159 -10.61 9.52 -3.79
C LEU A 159 -10.17 8.06 -3.98
N LEU A 160 -9.13 7.83 -4.80
CA LEU A 160 -8.55 6.50 -4.98
C LEU A 160 -7.93 5.97 -3.69
N LEU A 161 -7.26 6.84 -2.92
CA LEU A 161 -6.69 6.48 -1.62
C LEU A 161 -7.78 6.16 -0.60
N ALA A 162 -8.87 6.92 -0.57
CA ALA A 162 -10.03 6.63 0.29
C ALA A 162 -10.65 5.26 -0.07
N ALA A 163 -10.83 4.97 -1.36
CA ALA A 163 -11.32 3.67 -1.82
C ALA A 163 -10.35 2.53 -1.47
N ALA A 164 -9.05 2.75 -1.59
CA ALA A 164 -8.03 1.80 -1.17
C ALA A 164 -8.12 1.49 0.33
N GLN A 165 -8.21 2.52 1.18
CA GLN A 165 -8.36 2.36 2.64
C GLN A 165 -9.68 1.65 3.02
N ALA A 166 -10.73 1.87 2.26
CA ALA A 166 -12.01 1.22 2.47
C ALA A 166 -12.03 -0.27 2.07
N LEU A 167 -11.01 -0.74 1.34
CA LEU A 167 -10.74 -2.16 1.08
C LEU A 167 -9.72 -2.71 2.08
N ASP A 168 -8.62 -1.97 2.33
CA ASP A 168 -7.56 -2.36 3.26
C ASP A 168 -6.88 -1.10 3.85
N ARG A 169 -6.91 -0.98 5.18
CA ARG A 169 -6.34 0.16 5.90
C ARG A 169 -4.83 0.32 5.70
N SER A 170 -4.11 -0.76 5.44
CA SER A 170 -2.64 -0.73 5.23
C SER A 170 -2.24 0.06 3.98
N SER A 171 -3.18 0.31 3.07
CA SER A 171 -2.97 1.05 1.83
C SER A 171 -2.49 2.49 2.04
N LEU A 172 -2.86 3.13 3.16
CA LEU A 172 -2.34 4.46 3.51
C LEU A 172 -0.84 4.42 3.78
N SER A 173 -0.40 3.46 4.58
CA SER A 173 1.03 3.29 4.89
C SER A 173 1.82 2.95 3.63
N PHE A 174 1.26 2.12 2.76
CA PHE A 174 1.84 1.82 1.45
C PHE A 174 1.95 3.07 0.57
N PHE A 175 0.90 3.89 0.46
CA PHE A 175 0.91 5.16 -0.29
C PHE A 175 2.00 6.10 0.24
N LEU A 176 2.08 6.28 1.57
CA LEU A 176 3.09 7.14 2.19
C LEU A 176 4.51 6.61 1.95
N GLY A 177 4.72 5.30 2.06
CA GLY A 177 6.00 4.67 1.76
C GLY A 177 6.45 4.90 0.31
N VAL A 178 5.55 4.65 -0.66
CA VAL A 178 5.84 4.86 -2.09
C VAL A 178 6.17 6.33 -2.39
N THR A 179 5.37 7.26 -1.87
CA THR A 179 5.59 8.70 -2.08
C THR A 179 6.87 9.19 -1.40
N ALA A 180 7.21 8.66 -0.21
CA ALA A 180 8.47 8.96 0.46
C ALA A 180 9.68 8.50 -0.37
N ILE A 181 9.65 7.30 -0.93
CA ILE A 181 10.72 6.80 -1.82
C ILE A 181 10.87 7.74 -3.04
N CYS A 182 9.76 8.17 -3.65
CA CYS A 182 9.80 9.12 -4.76
C CYS A 182 10.40 10.47 -4.36
N LEU A 183 10.09 10.97 -3.15
CA LEU A 183 10.69 12.21 -2.63
C LEU A 183 12.20 12.04 -2.39
N ILE A 184 12.62 10.94 -1.78
CA ILE A 184 14.05 10.62 -1.56
C ILE A 184 14.78 10.56 -2.92
N GLN A 185 14.18 9.92 -3.92
CA GLN A 185 14.76 9.85 -5.26
C GLN A 185 14.92 11.23 -5.90
N SER A 186 13.93 12.12 -5.73
CA SER A 186 14.01 13.50 -6.22
C SER A 186 15.11 14.31 -5.51
N LEU A 187 15.26 14.11 -4.20
CA LEU A 187 16.34 14.72 -3.42
C LEU A 187 17.73 14.25 -3.88
N LEU A 188 17.88 12.95 -4.14
CA LEU A 188 19.16 12.38 -4.58
C LEU A 188 19.57 12.85 -5.98
N LYS A 189 18.62 13.01 -6.89
CA LYS A 189 18.90 13.53 -8.24
C LYS A 189 19.25 15.01 -8.23
N ALA A 190 18.88 15.73 -7.17
CA ALA A 190 19.16 17.17 -6.98
C ALA A 190 18.70 18.06 -8.15
N ASP A 191 17.69 17.61 -8.91
CA ASP A 191 17.20 18.29 -10.12
C ASP A 191 16.13 19.34 -9.80
N GLU A 192 15.67 19.44 -8.54
CA GLU A 192 14.54 20.28 -8.16
C GLU A 192 14.94 21.39 -7.16
N SER A 193 14.29 22.53 -7.31
CA SER A 193 14.40 23.60 -6.32
C SER A 193 13.71 23.20 -5.00
N ALA A 194 14.20 23.73 -3.87
CA ALA A 194 13.60 23.50 -2.55
C ALA A 194 12.10 23.84 -2.52
N ARG A 195 11.69 24.91 -3.22
CA ARG A 195 10.29 25.33 -3.34
C ARG A 195 9.42 24.27 -4.04
N ALA A 196 9.93 23.65 -5.11
CA ALA A 196 9.21 22.60 -5.83
C ALA A 196 9.04 21.34 -4.96
N LEU A 197 10.09 21.00 -4.19
CA LEU A 197 10.06 19.88 -3.26
C LEU A 197 9.03 20.10 -2.14
N VAL A 198 9.02 21.28 -1.51
CA VAL A 198 8.02 21.64 -0.48
C VAL A 198 6.61 21.57 -1.05
N GLY A 199 6.39 22.11 -2.27
CA GLY A 199 5.09 22.02 -2.94
C GLY A 199 4.65 20.59 -3.18
N ARG A 200 5.58 19.67 -3.48
CA ARG A 200 5.30 18.24 -3.66
C ARG A 200 4.94 17.57 -2.34
N VAL A 201 5.68 17.85 -1.26
CA VAL A 201 5.37 17.36 0.10
C VAL A 201 3.97 17.82 0.53
N LEU A 202 3.67 19.09 0.38
CA LEU A 202 2.34 19.65 0.72
C LEU A 202 1.23 18.97 -0.08
N ARG A 203 1.45 18.67 -1.36
CA ARG A 203 0.49 17.95 -2.21
C ARG A 203 0.26 16.52 -1.71
N ILE A 204 1.31 15.80 -1.30
CA ILE A 204 1.19 14.45 -0.74
C ILE A 204 0.40 14.48 0.57
N LEU A 205 0.73 15.41 1.47
CA LEU A 205 0.02 15.57 2.75
C LEU A 205 -1.45 15.94 2.54
N LEU A 206 -1.74 16.82 1.60
CA LEU A 206 -3.11 17.21 1.25
C LEU A 206 -3.88 16.01 0.67
N CYS A 207 -3.27 15.25 -0.23
CA CYS A 207 -3.87 14.03 -0.79
C CYS A 207 -4.17 13.00 0.30
N ALA A 208 -3.24 12.76 1.23
CA ALA A 208 -3.43 11.86 2.34
C ALA A 208 -4.52 12.34 3.31
N ALA A 209 -4.52 13.63 3.66
CA ALA A 209 -5.52 14.22 4.56
C ALA A 209 -6.93 14.17 3.96
N LEU A 210 -7.09 14.56 2.70
CA LEU A 210 -8.38 14.49 1.99
C LEU A 210 -8.84 13.04 1.82
N GLY A 211 -7.93 12.13 1.44
CA GLY A 211 -8.24 10.70 1.32
C GLY A 211 -8.70 10.11 2.65
N MET A 212 -8.03 10.46 3.74
CA MET A 212 -8.43 10.05 5.09
C MET A 212 -9.78 10.65 5.50
N ALA A 213 -10.03 11.92 5.22
CA ALA A 213 -11.31 12.57 5.55
C ALA A 213 -12.49 11.90 4.80
N VAL A 214 -12.32 11.62 3.51
CA VAL A 214 -13.32 10.91 2.70
C VAL A 214 -13.52 9.48 3.21
N TYR A 215 -12.44 8.76 3.53
CA TYR A 215 -12.50 7.42 4.12
C TYR A 215 -13.27 7.43 5.43
N LEU A 216 -12.93 8.34 6.37
CA LEU A 216 -13.60 8.42 7.68
C LEU A 216 -15.09 8.78 7.54
N GLY A 217 -15.42 9.73 6.66
CA GLY A 217 -16.81 10.08 6.36
C GLY A 217 -17.61 8.88 5.82
N GLY A 218 -17.03 8.15 4.86
CA GLY A 218 -17.62 6.91 4.34
C GLY A 218 -17.77 5.84 5.41
N PHE A 219 -16.74 5.61 6.22
CA PHE A 219 -16.76 4.64 7.31
C PHE A 219 -17.87 4.92 8.32
N MET A 220 -18.02 6.17 8.76
CA MET A 220 -19.10 6.56 9.68
C MET A 220 -20.50 6.36 9.08
N LEU A 221 -20.65 6.67 7.78
CA LEU A 221 -21.91 6.45 7.08
C LEU A 221 -22.29 4.96 7.01
N PHE A 222 -21.31 4.09 6.70
CA PHE A 222 -21.54 2.64 6.62
C PHE A 222 -21.80 2.02 7.98
N LEU A 223 -21.09 2.46 9.04
CA LEU A 223 -21.36 2.04 10.42
C LEU A 223 -22.80 2.37 10.83
N HIS A 224 -23.21 3.62 10.59
CA HIS A 224 -24.56 4.07 10.92
C HIS A 224 -25.63 3.25 10.17
N ARG A 225 -25.45 3.01 8.87
CA ARG A 225 -26.36 2.19 8.07
C ARG A 225 -26.42 0.73 8.48
N ALA A 226 -25.30 0.19 8.99
CA ALA A 226 -25.22 -1.17 9.48
C ALA A 226 -25.76 -1.34 10.92
N GLY A 227 -26.13 -0.26 11.59
CA GLY A 227 -26.58 -0.29 12.99
C GLY A 227 -25.46 -0.74 13.96
N LEU A 228 -24.19 -0.52 13.59
CA LEU A 228 -23.04 -0.93 14.40
C LEU A 228 -22.63 0.20 15.35
N ASP A 229 -22.30 -0.19 16.59
CA ASP A 229 -21.80 0.75 17.58
C ASP A 229 -20.41 1.27 17.18
N ARG A 230 -20.26 2.60 17.23
CA ARG A 230 -19.04 3.30 16.89
C ARG A 230 -17.87 2.92 17.80
N GLU A 231 -18.13 2.80 19.11
CA GLU A 231 -17.09 2.51 20.09
C GLU A 231 -16.55 1.08 19.94
N ALA A 232 -17.45 0.12 19.70
CA ALA A 232 -17.07 -1.26 19.39
C ALA A 232 -16.28 -1.38 18.08
N ALA A 233 -16.66 -0.59 17.06
CA ALA A 233 -15.99 -0.63 15.75
C ALA A 233 -14.58 -0.02 15.75
N LEU A 234 -14.35 1.01 16.55
CA LEU A 234 -13.03 1.65 16.64
C LEU A 234 -12.03 0.81 17.43
N GLN A 235 -12.47 -0.24 18.13
CA GLN A 235 -11.63 -1.12 18.96
C GLN A 235 -10.60 -0.33 19.80
N VAL A 236 -11.03 0.83 20.31
CA VAL A 236 -10.16 1.62 21.19
C VAL A 236 -10.01 0.85 22.48
N PRO A 237 -8.83 0.37 22.85
CA PRO A 237 -8.65 -0.32 24.12
C PRO A 237 -9.13 0.58 25.26
N ALA A 238 -9.89 0.01 26.20
CA ALA A 238 -10.39 0.74 27.35
C ALA A 238 -9.25 1.55 28.00
N GLY A 239 -9.45 2.85 28.16
CA GLY A 239 -8.46 3.76 28.74
C GLY A 239 -7.44 4.40 27.77
N LYS A 240 -7.52 4.16 26.45
CA LYS A 240 -6.67 4.87 25.48
C LYS A 240 -7.48 5.93 24.73
N THR A 241 -6.88 7.11 24.59
CA THR A 241 -7.45 8.15 23.72
C THR A 241 -7.36 7.74 22.25
N VAL A 242 -8.26 8.28 21.39
CA VAL A 242 -8.23 8.06 19.93
C VAL A 242 -6.84 8.35 19.35
N VAL A 243 -6.17 9.41 19.82
CA VAL A 243 -4.80 9.77 19.42
C VAL A 243 -3.80 8.67 19.81
N GLY A 244 -3.93 8.10 21.01
CA GLY A 244 -3.09 6.99 21.47
C GLY A 244 -3.27 5.71 20.63
N ALA A 245 -4.49 5.43 20.17
CA ALA A 245 -4.76 4.31 19.28
C ALA A 245 -4.14 4.52 17.87
N TRP A 246 -4.09 5.76 17.39
CA TRP A 246 -3.43 6.12 16.13
C TRP A 246 -1.90 6.11 16.20
N LEU A 247 -1.34 6.47 17.36
CA LEU A 247 0.11 6.42 17.58
C LEU A 247 0.61 5.01 17.93
N TYR A 248 -0.28 4.09 18.31
CA TYR A 248 0.08 2.73 18.66
C TYR A 248 0.78 1.96 17.52
N PRO A 249 0.36 2.03 16.24
CA PRO A 249 1.12 1.41 15.14
C PRO A 249 2.53 1.98 14.98
N LEU A 250 2.70 3.29 15.21
CA LEU A 250 4.04 3.92 15.23
C LEU A 250 4.88 3.37 16.39
N ALA A 251 4.29 3.24 17.58
CA ALA A 251 4.97 2.62 18.71
C ALA A 251 5.31 1.14 18.48
N LEU A 252 4.48 0.40 17.70
CA LEU A 252 4.76 -0.98 17.31
C LEU A 252 5.93 -1.10 16.33
N LEU A 253 6.17 -0.09 15.47
CA LEU A 253 7.36 -0.05 14.61
C LEU A 253 8.66 -0.04 15.41
N PHE A 254 8.62 0.49 16.63
CA PHE A 254 9.76 0.54 17.54
C PHE A 254 9.75 -0.58 18.60
N LYS A 255 8.68 -1.41 18.66
CA LYS A 255 8.66 -2.60 19.50
C LYS A 255 9.37 -3.75 18.79
N PRO A 256 10.46 -4.29 19.35
CA PRO A 256 11.10 -5.46 18.77
C PRO A 256 10.14 -6.65 18.78
N LEU A 257 10.03 -7.34 17.66
CA LEU A 257 9.35 -8.64 17.56
C LEU A 257 9.99 -9.59 18.57
N THR A 258 9.19 -10.15 19.49
CA THR A 258 9.64 -10.87 20.68
C THR A 258 10.54 -12.09 20.43
N ILE A 259 10.52 -12.66 19.24
CA ILE A 259 11.32 -13.84 18.86
C ILE A 259 12.73 -13.47 18.34
N TYR A 260 12.91 -12.26 17.80
CA TYR A 260 14.19 -11.76 17.25
C TYR A 260 14.49 -10.34 17.76
N ALA A 261 14.16 -10.06 19.01
CA ALA A 261 14.24 -8.73 19.59
C ALA A 261 15.59 -8.03 19.38
N HIS A 262 16.71 -8.77 19.53
CA HIS A 262 18.04 -8.20 19.39
C HIS A 262 18.42 -7.98 17.91
N VAL A 263 18.10 -8.90 17.01
CA VAL A 263 18.37 -8.76 15.56
C VAL A 263 17.51 -7.67 14.96
N GLY A 264 16.24 -7.61 15.35
CA GLY A 264 15.31 -6.54 14.92
C GLY A 264 15.77 -5.15 15.37
N MET A 265 16.22 -5.00 16.63
CA MET A 265 16.77 -3.72 17.13
C MET A 265 18.04 -3.29 16.38
N VAL A 266 18.97 -4.22 16.14
CA VAL A 266 20.20 -3.92 15.39
C VAL A 266 19.87 -3.51 13.96
N LEU A 267 18.93 -4.20 13.30
CA LEU A 267 18.50 -3.86 11.93
C LEU A 267 17.83 -2.48 11.87
N HIS A 268 16.95 -2.16 12.83
CA HIS A 268 16.30 -0.83 12.91
C HIS A 268 17.32 0.26 13.22
N ALA A 269 18.25 0.03 14.14
CA ALA A 269 19.31 0.98 14.45
C ALA A 269 20.21 1.22 13.23
N LEU A 270 20.56 0.17 12.47
CA LEU A 270 21.30 0.27 11.22
C LEU A 270 20.53 1.06 10.15
N LEU A 271 19.24 0.82 9.98
CA LEU A 271 18.39 1.56 9.03
C LEU A 271 18.27 3.04 9.41
N ILE A 272 18.10 3.34 10.71
CA ILE A 272 18.07 4.72 11.21
C ILE A 272 19.43 5.39 11.00
N ALA A 273 20.54 4.70 11.32
CA ALA A 273 21.90 5.21 11.12
C ALA A 273 22.21 5.46 9.64
N LEU A 274 21.81 4.55 8.74
CA LEU A 274 21.95 4.72 7.29
C LEU A 274 21.10 5.90 6.79
N GLY A 275 19.87 6.04 7.27
CA GLY A 275 18.99 7.18 6.96
C GLY A 275 19.57 8.51 7.45
N ALA A 276 20.08 8.56 8.67
CA ALA A 276 20.74 9.75 9.24
C ALA A 276 22.03 10.07 8.47
N PHE A 277 22.85 9.07 8.15
CA PHE A 277 24.06 9.25 7.34
C PHE A 277 23.76 9.78 5.93
N ALA A 278 22.71 9.23 5.27
CA ALA A 278 22.27 9.73 3.99
C ALA A 278 21.78 11.18 4.07
N LEU A 279 21.01 11.54 5.10
CA LEU A 279 20.58 12.92 5.38
C LEU A 279 21.76 13.86 5.62
N LEU A 280 22.74 13.46 6.45
CA LEU A 280 23.94 14.24 6.72
C LEU A 280 24.80 14.47 5.47
N ARG A 281 24.87 13.49 4.56
CA ARG A 281 25.54 13.62 3.27
C ARG A 281 24.80 14.54 2.29
N LEU A 282 23.48 14.67 2.42
CA LEU A 282 22.63 15.50 1.56
C LEU A 282 22.59 16.98 2.02
N LEU A 283 22.67 17.22 3.33
CA LEU A 283 22.62 18.58 3.92
C LEU A 283 23.64 19.57 3.32
N PRO A 284 24.94 19.23 3.11
CA PRO A 284 25.90 20.15 2.48
C PRO A 284 25.57 20.47 1.03
N LYS A 285 25.01 19.47 0.28
CA LYS A 285 24.61 19.67 -1.12
C LYS A 285 23.38 20.57 -1.27
N MET A 286 22.55 20.67 -0.22
CA MET A 286 21.42 21.59 -0.17
C MET A 286 21.84 23.03 0.18
N LYS A 287 22.84 23.22 1.06
CA LYS A 287 23.34 24.55 1.46
C LYS A 287 24.01 25.35 0.32
N GLY A 288 24.51 24.71 -0.70
CA GLY A 288 25.13 25.37 -1.86
C GLY A 288 24.14 25.78 -2.95
N ARG A 289 22.81 25.69 -2.70
CA ARG A 289 21.75 25.96 -3.70
C ARG A 289 20.62 26.89 -3.19
N VAL A 290 20.82 27.53 -2.04
CA VAL A 290 19.94 28.61 -1.52
C VAL A 290 20.49 29.98 -1.93
#